data_328037dfdea92abacb686046d89ac49c
#
_entry.id   328037dfdea92abacb686046d89ac49c
#
_cell.length_a   1.000
_cell.length_b   1.000
_cell.length_c   1.000
_cell.angle_alpha   90.00
_cell.angle_beta   90.00
_cell.angle_gamma   90.00
#
_symmetry.space_group_name_H-M   'P 1'
#
loop_
_entity.id
_entity.type
_entity.pdbx_description
1 polymer ?
#
loop_
_entity_poly.entity_id
_entity_poly.type
_entity_poly.pdbx_seq_one_letter_code
_entity_poly.pdbx_strand_id
1 'polypeptide(L)'
;MLGGTLGVFATDNIIGFYFFHEFALVPTFILTLYWGGEGRRSAAMQMAIYLTVGAMLSLAGILIAMSVAGLSLMDATFEQLFLGLHNPQVSLPAATAAITLFGFGTLASLFPFHSWAAPGYSAAPTPVSMIHAGALKKFGLYGIIIIAAASMNIGHGAVGKWFLICAVANVVIAGLICLAQRDLKQLISWSSVAHMGPIFLGIWVCTSRGVAAGLDAALFLMVAHGLSCAALFLLANAVRTRAGTYRFDELGGLAKHTPILAGCFVAATMASVGLPGFGNFWGEIGIFLSLKGESLWLQALVASTVVISAVYSLRAVANVFFGPVSKEITERFSFAPFKDLSGAERLATFILLGASLAIGFAPHLITRHTNEDAQGLAKLSKLTQANSPQSTPSVR
;
A
#
# COMPACT_ATOMS: atom_id res chain seq x y z
N MET A 1 17.74 6.19 4.05
CA MET A 1 16.33 5.89 3.83
C MET A 1 15.65 6.87 2.86
N LEU A 2 15.49 8.18 3.19
CA LEU A 2 14.84 9.15 2.27
C LEU A 2 15.52 9.26 0.91
N GLY A 3 16.85 9.34 0.84
CA GLY A 3 17.57 9.39 -0.43
C GLY A 3 17.34 8.16 -1.30
N GLY A 4 17.29 6.97 -0.70
CA GLY A 4 16.91 5.75 -1.43
C GLY A 4 15.47 5.81 -1.94
N THR A 5 14.54 6.31 -1.11
CA THR A 5 13.14 6.48 -1.52
C THR A 5 12.99 7.39 -2.73
N LEU A 6 13.66 8.54 -2.72
CA LEU A 6 13.65 9.47 -3.85
C LEU A 6 14.32 8.87 -5.10
N GLY A 7 15.45 8.19 -4.91
CA GLY A 7 16.19 7.58 -6.01
C GLY A 7 15.41 6.49 -6.74
N VAL A 8 14.63 5.66 -6.03
CA VAL A 8 13.78 4.62 -6.65
C VAL A 8 12.78 5.21 -7.65
N PHE A 9 12.15 6.33 -7.29
CA PHE A 9 11.15 6.97 -8.16
C PHE A 9 11.74 7.92 -9.21
N ALA A 10 13.04 8.25 -9.09
CA ALA A 10 13.72 9.17 -9.99
C ALA A 10 14.59 8.48 -11.05
N THR A 11 14.87 7.18 -10.90
CA THR A 11 15.69 6.42 -11.86
C THR A 11 14.83 5.77 -12.94
N ASP A 12 15.33 5.75 -14.16
CA ASP A 12 14.80 5.00 -15.29
C ASP A 12 15.54 3.67 -15.54
N ASN A 13 16.64 3.46 -14.81
CA ASN A 13 17.51 2.30 -14.96
C ASN A 13 17.17 1.20 -13.94
N ILE A 14 17.09 -0.04 -14.39
CA ILE A 14 16.72 -1.21 -13.57
C ILE A 14 17.74 -1.45 -12.45
N ILE A 15 19.03 -1.32 -12.73
CA ILE A 15 20.08 -1.50 -11.70
C ILE A 15 20.01 -0.37 -10.68
N GLY A 16 19.82 0.87 -11.16
CA GLY A 16 19.61 2.04 -10.31
C GLY A 16 18.40 1.86 -9.39
N PHE A 17 17.30 1.32 -9.91
CA PHE A 17 16.09 1.01 -9.13
C PHE A 17 16.42 0.07 -7.95
N TYR A 18 17.10 -1.05 -8.20
CA TYR A 18 17.47 -1.99 -7.13
C TYR A 18 18.49 -1.41 -6.16
N PHE A 19 19.48 -0.66 -6.65
CA PHE A 19 20.44 0.02 -5.79
C PHE A 19 19.75 0.96 -4.79
N PHE A 20 18.87 1.83 -5.28
CA PHE A 20 18.13 2.76 -4.43
C PHE A 20 17.11 2.07 -3.51
N HIS A 21 16.52 0.96 -3.97
CA HIS A 21 15.64 0.13 -3.16
C HIS A 21 16.39 -0.43 -1.93
N GLU A 22 17.54 -1.06 -2.12
CA GLU A 22 18.36 -1.57 -1.02
C GLU A 22 18.89 -0.44 -0.13
N PHE A 23 19.27 0.70 -0.73
CA PHE A 23 19.72 1.89 0.00
C PHE A 23 18.61 2.50 0.87
N ALA A 24 17.34 2.19 0.61
CA ALA A 24 16.22 2.53 1.47
C ALA A 24 15.91 1.45 2.52
N LEU A 25 15.99 0.16 2.16
CA LEU A 25 15.61 -0.95 3.02
C LEU A 25 16.60 -1.20 4.16
N VAL A 26 17.90 -1.17 3.87
CA VAL A 26 18.94 -1.44 4.89
C VAL A 26 18.82 -0.49 6.08
N PRO A 27 18.75 0.85 5.90
CA PRO A 27 18.49 1.76 7.02
C PRO A 27 17.18 1.50 7.75
N THR A 28 16.12 1.10 7.02
CA THR A 28 14.81 0.78 7.61
C THR A 28 14.92 -0.41 8.57
N PHE A 29 15.62 -1.46 8.15
CA PHE A 29 15.93 -2.63 8.99
C PHE A 29 16.72 -2.22 10.24
N ILE A 30 17.82 -1.48 10.07
CA ILE A 30 18.69 -1.03 11.17
C ILE A 30 17.89 -0.18 12.18
N LEU A 31 17.12 0.80 11.70
CA LEU A 31 16.30 1.66 12.55
C LEU A 31 15.26 0.86 13.34
N THR A 32 14.62 -0.14 12.70
CA THR A 32 13.66 -1.02 13.37
C THR A 32 14.33 -1.89 14.42
N LEU A 33 15.48 -2.49 14.10
CA LEU A 33 16.21 -3.41 14.97
C LEU A 33 16.72 -2.73 16.25
N TYR A 34 17.28 -1.53 16.13
CA TYR A 34 17.94 -0.85 17.26
C TYR A 34 17.02 0.09 18.03
N TRP A 35 16.13 0.82 17.34
CA TRP A 35 15.25 1.84 17.94
C TRP A 35 13.77 1.46 17.94
N GLY A 36 13.43 0.26 17.50
CA GLY A 36 12.06 -0.24 17.52
C GLY A 36 11.55 -0.53 18.95
N GLY A 37 10.24 -0.77 19.03
CA GLY A 37 9.54 -1.10 20.26
C GLY A 37 9.64 -2.58 20.65
N GLU A 38 8.63 -3.06 21.34
CA GLU A 38 8.50 -4.45 21.75
C GLU A 38 8.46 -5.40 20.54
N GLY A 39 9.13 -6.55 20.65
CA GLY A 39 9.19 -7.52 19.56
C GLY A 39 10.06 -7.11 18.35
N ARG A 40 10.79 -5.98 18.42
CA ARG A 40 11.52 -5.39 17.30
C ARG A 40 12.49 -6.34 16.60
N ARG A 41 13.18 -7.25 17.35
CA ARG A 41 14.14 -8.17 16.75
C ARG A 41 13.46 -9.17 15.82
N SER A 42 12.39 -9.82 16.29
CA SER A 42 11.63 -10.76 15.48
C SER A 42 10.98 -10.06 14.27
N ALA A 43 10.35 -8.90 14.49
CA ALA A 43 9.72 -8.13 13.43
C ALA A 43 10.72 -7.63 12.38
N ALA A 44 11.88 -7.10 12.79
CA ALA A 44 12.94 -6.67 11.89
C ALA A 44 13.51 -7.83 11.07
N MET A 45 13.78 -8.98 11.71
CA MET A 45 14.29 -10.17 10.99
C MET A 45 13.26 -10.72 10.01
N GLN A 46 11.99 -10.83 10.42
CA GLN A 46 10.92 -11.25 9.52
C GLN A 46 10.81 -10.30 8.32
N MET A 47 10.80 -9.00 8.56
CA MET A 47 10.77 -7.98 7.51
C MET A 47 11.97 -8.12 6.57
N ALA A 48 13.21 -8.24 7.10
CA ALA A 48 14.41 -8.40 6.30
C ALA A 48 14.34 -9.64 5.40
N ILE A 49 13.97 -10.81 5.96
CA ILE A 49 13.87 -12.06 5.19
C ILE A 49 12.85 -11.92 4.06
N TYR A 50 11.64 -11.45 4.36
CA TYR A 50 10.60 -11.32 3.33
C TYR A 50 10.97 -10.33 2.24
N LEU A 51 11.49 -9.15 2.61
CA LEU A 51 11.85 -8.11 1.65
C LEU A 51 13.05 -8.53 0.79
N THR A 52 14.07 -9.16 1.38
CA THR A 52 15.20 -9.69 0.61
C THR A 52 14.76 -10.80 -0.36
N VAL A 53 13.95 -11.76 0.09
CA VAL A 53 13.43 -12.83 -0.78
C VAL A 53 12.56 -12.22 -1.90
N GLY A 54 11.69 -11.27 -1.58
CA GLY A 54 10.88 -10.56 -2.57
C GLY A 54 11.73 -9.82 -3.60
N ALA A 55 12.74 -9.08 -3.16
CA ALA A 55 13.67 -8.39 -4.03
C ALA A 55 14.47 -9.35 -4.93
N MET A 56 14.97 -10.44 -4.38
CA MET A 56 15.69 -11.47 -5.14
C MET A 56 14.80 -12.15 -6.20
N LEU A 57 13.55 -12.47 -5.86
CA LEU A 57 12.61 -13.06 -6.80
C LEU A 57 12.27 -12.09 -7.94
N SER A 58 11.96 -10.84 -7.64
CA SER A 58 11.67 -9.85 -8.68
C SER A 58 12.89 -9.57 -9.56
N LEU A 59 14.09 -9.48 -8.97
CA LEU A 59 15.34 -9.34 -9.72
C LEU A 59 15.59 -10.54 -10.64
N ALA A 60 15.44 -11.76 -10.15
CA ALA A 60 15.61 -12.96 -10.96
C ALA A 60 14.63 -12.98 -12.15
N GLY A 61 13.36 -12.63 -11.93
CA GLY A 61 12.38 -12.51 -13.00
C GLY A 61 12.77 -11.46 -14.05
N ILE A 62 13.26 -10.31 -13.61
CA ILE A 62 13.73 -9.24 -14.51
C ILE A 62 14.97 -9.68 -15.31
N LEU A 63 15.95 -10.31 -14.66
CA LEU A 63 17.16 -10.80 -15.33
C LEU A 63 16.83 -11.84 -16.41
N ILE A 64 15.88 -12.75 -16.14
CA ILE A 64 15.37 -13.70 -17.15
C ILE A 64 14.71 -12.92 -18.30
N ALA A 65 13.86 -11.95 -18.00
CA ALA A 65 13.17 -11.15 -19.00
C ALA A 65 14.17 -10.36 -19.89
N MET A 66 15.20 -9.75 -19.28
CA MET A 66 16.28 -9.07 -20.00
C MET A 66 17.07 -10.02 -20.92
N SER A 67 17.40 -11.21 -20.40
CA SER A 67 18.10 -12.24 -21.19
C SER A 67 17.27 -12.67 -22.41
N VAL A 68 15.96 -12.87 -22.22
CA VAL A 68 15.04 -13.22 -23.32
C VAL A 68 14.88 -12.08 -24.32
N ALA A 69 14.92 -10.83 -23.85
CA ALA A 69 14.89 -9.63 -24.68
C ALA A 69 16.24 -9.30 -25.37
N GLY A 70 17.31 -10.03 -25.05
CA GLY A 70 18.66 -9.78 -25.59
C GLY A 70 19.32 -8.51 -25.06
N LEU A 71 18.93 -8.03 -23.87
CA LEU A 71 19.42 -6.79 -23.27
C LEU A 71 20.67 -7.00 -22.42
N SER A 72 21.59 -6.04 -22.48
CA SER A 72 22.74 -5.94 -21.57
C SER A 72 22.33 -5.35 -20.22
N LEU A 73 22.93 -5.86 -19.14
CA LEU A 73 22.73 -5.32 -17.78
C LEU A 73 23.17 -3.86 -17.63
N MET A 74 24.16 -3.44 -18.42
CA MET A 74 24.74 -2.09 -18.29
C MET A 74 23.86 -0.99 -18.87
N ASP A 75 23.00 -1.33 -19.85
CA ASP A 75 22.19 -0.37 -20.60
C ASP A 75 20.69 -0.54 -20.36
N ALA A 76 20.28 -1.40 -19.40
CA ALA A 76 18.88 -1.74 -19.22
C ALA A 76 18.10 -0.62 -18.55
N THR A 77 17.30 0.08 -19.34
CA THR A 77 16.25 0.96 -18.88
C THR A 77 14.89 0.24 -18.89
N PHE A 78 13.92 0.80 -18.19
CA PHE A 78 12.55 0.29 -18.25
C PHE A 78 11.99 0.32 -19.68
N GLU A 79 12.32 1.36 -20.45
CA GLU A 79 11.91 1.50 -21.84
C GLU A 79 12.51 0.41 -22.73
N GLN A 80 13.81 0.13 -22.61
CA GLN A 80 14.48 -0.93 -23.38
C GLN A 80 13.89 -2.32 -23.06
N LEU A 81 13.61 -2.61 -21.77
CA LEU A 81 12.96 -3.84 -21.38
C LEU A 81 11.56 -3.94 -22.00
N PHE A 82 10.80 -2.86 -21.93
CA PHE A 82 9.49 -2.78 -22.55
C PHE A 82 9.54 -3.07 -24.06
N LEU A 83 10.38 -2.35 -24.80
CA LEU A 83 10.52 -2.52 -26.24
C LEU A 83 11.03 -3.94 -26.62
N GLY A 84 11.99 -4.46 -25.88
CA GLY A 84 12.54 -5.80 -26.12
C GLY A 84 11.51 -6.91 -25.94
N LEU A 85 10.67 -6.84 -24.90
CA LEU A 85 9.64 -7.84 -24.64
C LEU A 85 8.39 -7.70 -25.51
N HIS A 86 8.17 -6.55 -26.14
CA HIS A 86 7.08 -6.36 -27.11
C HIS A 86 7.47 -6.71 -28.55
N ASN A 87 8.71 -7.18 -28.77
CA ASN A 87 9.08 -7.74 -30.05
C ASN A 87 8.27 -9.03 -30.31
N PRO A 88 7.56 -9.15 -31.48
CA PRO A 88 6.73 -10.34 -31.78
C PRO A 88 7.48 -11.67 -31.79
N GLN A 89 8.80 -11.63 -31.93
CA GLN A 89 9.67 -12.82 -31.94
C GLN A 89 10.06 -13.30 -30.54
N VAL A 90 9.78 -12.49 -29.50
CA VAL A 90 10.13 -12.77 -28.12
C VAL A 90 8.93 -13.39 -27.41
N SER A 91 9.11 -14.57 -26.83
CA SER A 91 8.11 -15.22 -25.99
C SER A 91 8.63 -15.31 -24.56
N LEU A 92 7.96 -14.61 -23.64
CA LEU A 92 8.28 -14.64 -22.22
C LEU A 92 7.55 -15.78 -21.52
N PRO A 93 8.24 -16.69 -20.81
CA PRO A 93 7.57 -17.73 -20.02
C PRO A 93 6.66 -17.12 -18.94
N ALA A 94 5.45 -17.66 -18.77
CA ALA A 94 4.52 -17.21 -17.75
C ALA A 94 5.11 -17.29 -16.32
N ALA A 95 6.02 -18.23 -16.08
CA ALA A 95 6.75 -18.34 -14.82
C ALA A 95 7.57 -17.08 -14.51
N THR A 96 8.18 -16.44 -15.52
CA THR A 96 8.95 -15.20 -15.36
C THR A 96 8.05 -14.06 -14.89
N ALA A 97 6.89 -13.90 -15.53
CA ALA A 97 5.89 -12.91 -15.12
C ALA A 97 5.39 -13.18 -13.68
N ALA A 98 5.15 -14.45 -13.33
CA ALA A 98 4.73 -14.83 -11.98
C ALA A 98 5.80 -14.52 -10.93
N ILE A 99 7.05 -14.89 -11.16
CA ILE A 99 8.17 -14.65 -10.23
C ILE A 99 8.35 -13.14 -10.02
N THR A 100 8.32 -12.34 -11.08
CA THR A 100 8.44 -10.88 -11.01
C THR A 100 7.26 -10.27 -10.23
N LEU A 101 6.03 -10.65 -10.57
CA LEU A 101 4.82 -10.17 -9.91
C LEU A 101 4.82 -10.50 -8.41
N PHE A 102 5.07 -11.76 -8.05
CA PHE A 102 5.05 -12.18 -6.65
C PHE A 102 6.26 -11.66 -5.86
N GLY A 103 7.41 -11.46 -6.51
CA GLY A 103 8.56 -10.80 -5.92
C GLY A 103 8.21 -9.37 -5.49
N PHE A 104 7.76 -8.54 -6.41
CA PHE A 104 7.29 -7.18 -6.10
C PHE A 104 6.05 -7.18 -5.19
N GLY A 105 5.14 -8.14 -5.37
CA GLY A 105 3.99 -8.34 -4.50
C GLY A 105 4.38 -8.57 -3.04
N THR A 106 5.46 -9.31 -2.79
CA THR A 106 6.02 -9.48 -1.43
C THR A 106 6.44 -8.15 -0.84
N LEU A 107 7.13 -7.29 -1.60
CA LEU A 107 7.53 -5.94 -1.16
C LEU A 107 6.32 -5.04 -0.88
N ALA A 108 5.24 -5.19 -1.65
CA ALA A 108 3.99 -4.45 -1.50
C ALA A 108 3.00 -5.09 -0.51
N SER A 109 3.38 -6.17 0.18
CA SER A 109 2.53 -6.96 1.08
C SER A 109 1.31 -7.62 0.41
N LEU A 110 1.50 -8.21 -0.78
CA LEU A 110 0.48 -9.03 -1.44
C LEU A 110 0.31 -10.38 -0.69
N PHE A 111 -0.94 -10.82 -0.50
CA PHE A 111 -1.22 -12.15 0.02
C PHE A 111 -0.62 -13.25 -0.90
N PRO A 112 -0.04 -14.33 -0.37
CA PRO A 112 0.13 -14.68 1.05
C PRO A 112 1.38 -14.10 1.72
N PHE A 113 2.19 -13.31 1.03
CA PHE A 113 3.49 -12.82 1.48
C PHE A 113 3.41 -11.51 2.28
N HIS A 114 2.27 -11.21 2.88
CA HIS A 114 1.96 -9.95 3.58
C HIS A 114 2.31 -9.94 5.08
N SER A 115 2.61 -11.11 5.67
CA SER A 115 2.67 -11.29 7.12
C SER A 115 3.80 -10.52 7.82
N TRP A 116 4.81 -10.07 7.09
CA TRP A 116 5.91 -9.25 7.61
C TRP A 116 5.51 -7.80 7.91
N ALA A 117 4.52 -7.28 7.15
CA ALA A 117 4.26 -5.84 7.07
C ALA A 117 3.69 -5.28 8.38
N ALA A 118 2.63 -5.87 8.92
CA ALA A 118 2.00 -5.35 10.12
C ALA A 118 2.90 -5.47 11.37
N PRO A 119 3.58 -6.59 11.67
CA PRO A 119 4.57 -6.65 12.74
C PRO A 119 5.73 -5.67 12.53
N GLY A 120 6.22 -5.55 11.29
CA GLY A 120 7.31 -4.62 10.94
C GLY A 120 6.94 -3.17 11.25
N TYR A 121 5.78 -2.70 10.80
CA TYR A 121 5.33 -1.32 11.03
C TYR A 121 5.01 -1.05 12.49
N SER A 122 4.41 -2.01 13.17
CA SER A 122 4.05 -1.86 14.58
C SER A 122 5.28 -1.81 15.49
N ALA A 123 6.30 -2.60 15.22
CA ALA A 123 7.55 -2.60 15.99
C ALA A 123 8.48 -1.43 15.64
N ALA A 124 8.44 -0.90 14.40
CA ALA A 124 9.32 0.18 13.96
C ALA A 124 9.11 1.49 14.74
N PRO A 125 10.15 2.35 14.85
CA PRO A 125 9.97 3.73 15.30
C PRO A 125 8.93 4.46 14.43
N THR A 126 8.14 5.35 15.02
CA THR A 126 7.03 6.00 14.31
C THR A 126 7.41 6.66 13.00
N PRO A 127 8.50 7.45 12.88
CA PRO A 127 8.89 8.01 11.59
C PRO A 127 9.21 6.95 10.53
N VAL A 128 9.78 5.81 10.95
CA VAL A 128 10.05 4.68 10.06
C VAL A 128 8.73 4.03 9.60
N SER A 129 7.78 3.81 10.53
CA SER A 129 6.45 3.29 10.18
C SER A 129 5.73 4.20 9.18
N MET A 130 5.77 5.53 9.40
CA MET A 130 5.17 6.52 8.51
C MET A 130 5.73 6.45 7.09
N ILE A 131 7.06 6.45 6.95
CA ILE A 131 7.73 6.43 5.65
C ILE A 131 7.62 5.06 5.01
N HIS A 132 7.77 3.97 5.77
CA HIS A 132 7.70 2.63 5.22
C HIS A 132 6.29 2.29 4.70
N ALA A 133 5.27 2.42 5.52
CA ALA A 133 3.90 2.15 5.10
C ALA A 133 3.39 3.21 4.09
N GLY A 134 3.82 4.47 4.23
CA GLY A 134 3.43 5.58 3.38
C GLY A 134 4.07 5.58 1.99
N ALA A 135 5.37 5.30 1.88
CA ALA A 135 6.15 5.43 0.65
C ALA A 135 6.93 4.17 0.26
N LEU A 136 7.76 3.59 1.15
CA LEU A 136 8.65 2.48 0.78
C LEU A 136 7.91 1.25 0.25
N LYS A 137 6.78 0.88 0.86
CA LYS A 137 5.94 -0.21 0.38
C LYS A 137 5.48 -0.03 -1.07
N LYS A 138 5.35 1.22 -1.54
CA LYS A 138 4.97 1.54 -2.92
C LYS A 138 6.04 1.18 -3.95
N PHE A 139 7.27 0.87 -3.54
CA PHE A 139 8.30 0.34 -4.45
C PHE A 139 7.85 -0.96 -5.11
N GLY A 140 7.25 -1.86 -4.34
CA GLY A 140 6.68 -3.09 -4.89
C GLY A 140 5.57 -2.80 -5.89
N LEU A 141 4.65 -1.88 -5.57
CA LEU A 141 3.57 -1.47 -6.49
C LEU A 141 4.12 -0.79 -7.73
N TYR A 142 5.10 0.09 -7.57
CA TYR A 142 5.77 0.78 -8.67
C TYR A 142 6.44 -0.24 -9.61
N GLY A 143 7.20 -1.20 -9.06
CA GLY A 143 7.81 -2.27 -9.84
C GLY A 143 6.76 -3.17 -10.55
N ILE A 144 5.62 -3.44 -9.91
CA ILE A 144 4.51 -4.15 -10.56
C ILE A 144 4.00 -3.34 -11.76
N ILE A 145 3.82 -2.04 -11.63
CA ILE A 145 3.24 -1.19 -12.68
C ILE A 145 4.22 -1.02 -13.83
N ILE A 146 5.44 -0.53 -13.57
CA ILE A 146 6.39 -0.13 -14.64
C ILE A 146 7.13 -1.31 -15.28
N ILE A 147 7.26 -2.44 -14.58
CA ILE A 147 7.99 -3.60 -15.07
C ILE A 147 7.03 -4.74 -15.40
N ALA A 148 6.33 -5.28 -14.39
CA ALA A 148 5.53 -6.49 -14.58
C ALA A 148 4.28 -6.22 -15.43
N ALA A 149 3.54 -5.15 -15.16
CA ALA A 149 2.33 -4.81 -15.89
C ALA A 149 2.62 -4.28 -17.30
N ALA A 150 3.63 -3.42 -17.44
CA ALA A 150 3.99 -2.84 -18.73
C ALA A 150 4.60 -3.85 -19.68
N SER A 151 5.40 -4.81 -19.18
CA SER A 151 6.25 -5.65 -20.03
C SER A 151 5.91 -7.15 -20.01
N MET A 152 5.16 -7.67 -19.01
CA MET A 152 5.09 -9.12 -18.75
C MET A 152 3.69 -9.72 -18.78
N ASN A 153 2.68 -9.00 -19.21
CA ASN A 153 1.30 -9.52 -19.35
C ASN A 153 0.74 -10.24 -18.09
N ILE A 154 0.88 -9.62 -16.93
CA ILE A 154 0.47 -10.19 -15.64
C ILE A 154 -1.05 -10.28 -15.42
N GLY A 155 -1.87 -9.67 -16.28
CA GLY A 155 -3.33 -9.63 -16.15
C GLY A 155 -4.04 -10.87 -16.69
N HIS A 156 -3.37 -11.75 -17.43
CA HIS A 156 -4.00 -12.83 -18.19
C HIS A 156 -3.55 -14.23 -17.78
N GLY A 157 -4.28 -15.23 -18.26
CA GLY A 157 -3.96 -16.64 -18.03
C GLY A 157 -3.98 -17.04 -16.55
N ALA A 158 -3.12 -17.97 -16.18
CA ALA A 158 -2.99 -18.42 -14.79
C ALA A 158 -2.44 -17.33 -13.87
N VAL A 159 -1.48 -16.51 -14.35
CA VAL A 159 -0.86 -15.43 -13.57
C VAL A 159 -1.91 -14.40 -13.17
N GLY A 160 -2.74 -13.93 -14.12
CA GLY A 160 -3.80 -12.95 -13.85
C GLY A 160 -4.89 -13.49 -12.90
N LYS A 161 -5.23 -14.79 -13.00
CA LYS A 161 -6.18 -15.42 -12.06
C LYS A 161 -5.62 -15.45 -10.63
N TRP A 162 -4.36 -15.87 -10.48
CA TRP A 162 -3.71 -15.87 -9.16
C TRP A 162 -3.53 -14.46 -8.60
N PHE A 163 -3.19 -13.49 -9.44
CA PHE A 163 -3.10 -12.10 -9.03
C PHE A 163 -4.43 -11.59 -8.47
N LEU A 164 -5.54 -11.85 -9.16
CA LEU A 164 -6.89 -11.52 -8.67
C LEU A 164 -7.19 -12.18 -7.33
N ILE A 165 -6.95 -13.49 -7.21
CA ILE A 165 -7.20 -14.24 -5.96
C ILE A 165 -6.40 -13.63 -4.80
N CYS A 166 -5.12 -13.33 -5.01
CA CYS A 166 -4.25 -12.73 -3.99
C CYS A 166 -4.70 -11.32 -3.63
N ALA A 167 -5.12 -10.50 -4.61
CA ALA A 167 -5.63 -9.16 -4.37
C ALA A 167 -6.92 -9.17 -3.54
N VAL A 168 -7.86 -10.07 -3.88
CA VAL A 168 -9.09 -10.30 -3.12
C VAL A 168 -8.81 -10.80 -1.71
N ALA A 169 -7.87 -11.74 -1.56
CA ALA A 169 -7.46 -12.24 -0.26
C ALA A 169 -6.86 -11.14 0.63
N ASN A 170 -6.09 -10.20 0.07
CA ASN A 170 -5.62 -9.00 0.81
C ASN A 170 -6.78 -8.21 1.40
N VAL A 171 -7.80 -7.94 0.57
CA VAL A 171 -8.99 -7.21 0.99
C VAL A 171 -9.69 -7.89 2.16
N VAL A 172 -10.00 -9.17 1.99
CA VAL A 172 -10.82 -9.91 2.96
C VAL A 172 -10.04 -10.25 4.21
N ILE A 173 -8.89 -10.92 4.05
CA ILE A 173 -8.14 -11.47 5.18
C ILE A 173 -7.56 -10.36 6.04
N ALA A 174 -6.87 -9.38 5.44
CA ALA A 174 -6.30 -8.29 6.21
C ALA A 174 -7.38 -7.40 6.84
N GLY A 175 -8.51 -7.18 6.15
CA GLY A 175 -9.66 -6.47 6.70
C GLY A 175 -10.27 -7.16 7.92
N LEU A 176 -10.45 -8.48 7.87
CA LEU A 176 -10.95 -9.28 9.01
C LEU A 176 -9.95 -9.29 10.17
N ILE A 177 -8.65 -9.36 9.88
CA ILE A 177 -7.61 -9.27 10.92
C ILE A 177 -7.69 -7.91 11.65
N CYS A 178 -7.98 -6.80 10.95
CA CYS A 178 -8.18 -5.49 11.57
C CYS A 178 -9.30 -5.51 12.61
N LEU A 179 -10.39 -6.23 12.35
CA LEU A 179 -11.51 -6.35 13.30
C LEU A 179 -11.10 -7.06 14.60
N ALA A 180 -10.10 -7.94 14.56
CA ALA A 180 -9.64 -8.69 15.73
C ALA A 180 -8.55 -7.95 16.53
N GLN A 181 -8.00 -6.84 16.05
CA GLN A 181 -6.91 -6.14 16.72
C GLN A 181 -7.35 -5.48 18.01
N ARG A 182 -6.49 -5.57 19.03
CA ARG A 182 -6.67 -4.97 20.37
C ARG A 182 -5.65 -3.88 20.69
N ASP A 183 -4.79 -3.57 19.72
CA ASP A 183 -3.72 -2.58 19.80
C ASP A 183 -3.87 -1.59 18.65
N LEU A 184 -3.82 -0.30 18.96
CA LEU A 184 -4.03 0.79 18.00
C LEU A 184 -3.00 0.78 16.87
N LYS A 185 -1.71 0.60 17.21
CA LYS A 185 -0.64 0.62 16.21
C LYS A 185 -0.68 -0.61 15.31
N GLN A 186 -1.03 -1.79 15.88
CA GLN A 186 -1.27 -3.01 15.13
C GLN A 186 -2.47 -2.86 14.18
N LEU A 187 -3.56 -2.26 14.64
CA LEU A 187 -4.73 -2.02 13.81
C LEU A 187 -4.38 -1.14 12.61
N ILE A 188 -3.68 -0.02 12.80
CA ILE A 188 -3.24 0.86 11.72
C ILE A 188 -2.30 0.12 10.76
N SER A 189 -1.42 -0.73 11.28
CA SER A 189 -0.49 -1.53 10.49
C SER A 189 -1.22 -2.52 9.58
N TRP A 190 -2.20 -3.26 10.09
CA TRP A 190 -3.02 -4.18 9.31
C TRP A 190 -3.96 -3.45 8.35
N SER A 191 -4.52 -2.31 8.74
CA SER A 191 -5.28 -1.43 7.86
C SER A 191 -4.47 -1.04 6.62
N SER A 192 -3.19 -0.70 6.79
CA SER A 192 -2.30 -0.40 5.67
C SER A 192 -2.07 -1.61 4.74
N VAL A 193 -2.13 -2.84 5.24
CA VAL A 193 -2.07 -4.06 4.41
C VAL A 193 -3.39 -4.25 3.66
N ALA A 194 -4.53 -4.07 4.33
CA ALA A 194 -5.85 -4.22 3.73
C ALA A 194 -6.07 -3.26 2.54
N HIS A 195 -5.67 -1.98 2.68
CA HIS A 195 -5.79 -0.98 1.62
C HIS A 195 -4.91 -1.25 0.38
N MET A 196 -3.94 -2.18 0.46
CA MET A 196 -3.22 -2.61 -0.75
C MET A 196 -4.10 -3.46 -1.67
N GLY A 197 -5.10 -4.17 -1.13
CA GLY A 197 -6.00 -5.01 -1.91
C GLY A 197 -6.73 -4.24 -3.04
N PRO A 198 -7.45 -3.15 -2.74
CA PRO A 198 -8.04 -2.29 -3.78
C PRO A 198 -7.02 -1.79 -4.81
N ILE A 199 -5.81 -1.39 -4.41
CA ILE A 199 -4.76 -0.94 -5.34
C ILE A 199 -4.37 -2.07 -6.30
N PHE A 200 -4.14 -3.29 -5.79
CA PHE A 200 -3.86 -4.45 -6.63
C PHE A 200 -5.01 -4.76 -7.59
N LEU A 201 -6.27 -4.61 -7.16
CA LEU A 201 -7.43 -4.79 -8.02
C LEU A 201 -7.50 -3.74 -9.13
N GLY A 202 -7.17 -2.48 -8.85
CA GLY A 202 -7.07 -1.44 -9.86
C GLY A 202 -6.01 -1.74 -10.92
N ILE A 203 -4.84 -2.23 -10.52
CA ILE A 203 -3.79 -2.70 -11.43
C ILE A 203 -4.28 -3.92 -12.22
N TRP A 204 -4.91 -4.89 -11.56
CA TRP A 204 -5.40 -6.09 -12.21
C TRP A 204 -6.45 -5.77 -13.28
N VAL A 205 -7.42 -4.93 -13.01
CA VAL A 205 -8.47 -4.60 -13.99
C VAL A 205 -7.92 -3.85 -15.20
N CYS A 206 -6.90 -3.01 -15.01
CA CYS A 206 -6.19 -2.37 -16.11
C CYS A 206 -5.45 -3.40 -16.98
N THR A 207 -4.69 -4.30 -16.36
CA THR A 207 -3.86 -5.28 -17.07
C THR A 207 -4.66 -6.44 -17.65
N SER A 208 -5.81 -6.78 -17.07
CA SER A 208 -6.66 -7.89 -17.54
C SER A 208 -7.73 -7.47 -18.54
N ARG A 209 -8.22 -6.22 -18.47
CA ARG A 209 -9.35 -5.74 -19.28
C ARG A 209 -9.08 -4.46 -20.04
N GLY A 210 -7.90 -3.87 -19.87
CA GLY A 210 -7.56 -2.60 -20.49
C GLY A 210 -8.45 -1.43 -20.02
N VAL A 211 -8.86 -1.42 -18.73
CA VAL A 211 -9.65 -0.34 -18.13
C VAL A 211 -8.71 0.64 -17.43
N ALA A 212 -8.30 1.69 -18.14
CA ALA A 212 -7.34 2.69 -17.65
C ALA A 212 -7.74 3.32 -16.30
N ALA A 213 -9.04 3.56 -16.10
CA ALA A 213 -9.56 4.14 -14.86
C ALA A 213 -9.18 3.35 -13.60
N GLY A 214 -8.99 2.02 -13.72
CA GLY A 214 -8.55 1.18 -12.60
C GLY A 214 -7.13 1.51 -12.16
N LEU A 215 -6.20 1.67 -13.10
CA LEU A 215 -4.82 2.05 -12.78
C LEU A 215 -4.72 3.50 -12.31
N ASP A 216 -5.41 4.43 -12.95
CA ASP A 216 -5.43 5.83 -12.55
C ASP A 216 -5.92 5.99 -11.10
N ALA A 217 -7.01 5.30 -10.75
CA ALA A 217 -7.53 5.24 -9.39
C ALA A 217 -6.56 4.55 -8.41
N ALA A 218 -5.86 3.49 -8.82
CA ALA A 218 -4.86 2.82 -8.01
C ALA A 218 -3.67 3.74 -7.70
N LEU A 219 -3.13 4.44 -8.70
CA LEU A 219 -2.05 5.42 -8.54
C LEU A 219 -2.49 6.57 -7.61
N PHE A 220 -3.72 7.06 -7.79
CA PHE A 220 -4.29 8.07 -6.91
C PHE A 220 -4.36 7.57 -5.46
N LEU A 221 -4.87 6.35 -5.25
CA LEU A 221 -4.98 5.75 -3.93
C LEU A 221 -3.62 5.48 -3.28
N MET A 222 -2.58 5.17 -4.06
CA MET A 222 -1.21 5.03 -3.53
C MET A 222 -0.74 6.30 -2.82
N VAL A 223 -1.00 7.47 -3.39
CA VAL A 223 -0.64 8.77 -2.80
C VAL A 223 -1.53 9.08 -1.60
N ALA A 224 -2.86 8.99 -1.77
CA ALA A 224 -3.84 9.30 -0.74
C ALA A 224 -3.68 8.43 0.52
N HIS A 225 -3.51 7.10 0.34
CA HIS A 225 -3.21 6.18 1.42
C HIS A 225 -1.89 6.51 2.13
N GLY A 226 -0.87 6.95 1.38
CA GLY A 226 0.40 7.38 1.97
C GLY A 226 0.21 8.49 3.00
N LEU A 227 -0.57 9.51 2.65
CA LEU A 227 -0.86 10.66 3.51
C LEU A 227 -1.69 10.26 4.74
N SER A 228 -2.80 9.54 4.53
CA SER A 228 -3.70 9.13 5.62
C SER A 228 -3.03 8.16 6.59
N CYS A 229 -2.27 7.19 6.09
CA CYS A 229 -1.53 6.22 6.89
C CYS A 229 -0.43 6.87 7.72
N ALA A 230 0.35 7.80 7.13
CA ALA A 230 1.36 8.55 7.86
C ALA A 230 0.74 9.39 8.98
N ALA A 231 -0.39 10.07 8.73
CA ALA A 231 -1.11 10.83 9.73
C ALA A 231 -1.59 9.92 10.89
N LEU A 232 -2.14 8.75 10.59
CA LEU A 232 -2.59 7.80 11.61
C LEU A 232 -1.44 7.27 12.48
N PHE A 233 -0.28 6.92 11.90
CA PHE A 233 0.88 6.51 12.69
C PHE A 233 1.42 7.64 13.58
N LEU A 234 1.48 8.87 13.06
CA LEU A 234 1.89 10.04 13.84
C LEU A 234 0.96 10.26 15.05
N LEU A 235 -0.36 10.24 14.81
CA LEU A 235 -1.37 10.47 15.84
C LEU A 235 -1.47 9.29 16.84
N ALA A 236 -1.28 8.06 16.40
CA ALA A 236 -1.16 6.91 17.29
C ALA A 236 0.04 7.05 18.24
N ASN A 237 1.17 7.53 17.73
CA ASN A 237 2.32 7.84 18.59
C ASN A 237 2.00 8.97 19.59
N ALA A 238 1.26 9.99 19.17
CA ALA A 238 0.81 11.05 20.06
C ALA A 238 -0.13 10.52 21.17
N VAL A 239 -0.99 9.54 20.87
CA VAL A 239 -1.77 8.80 21.89
C VAL A 239 -0.84 8.10 22.86
N ARG A 240 0.11 7.28 22.37
CA ARG A 240 1.04 6.53 23.24
C ARG A 240 1.90 7.46 24.11
N THR A 241 2.40 8.54 23.58
CA THR A 241 3.24 9.47 24.34
C THR A 241 2.51 10.02 25.55
N ARG A 242 1.20 10.14 25.46
CA ARG A 242 0.31 10.66 26.51
C ARG A 242 -0.21 9.53 27.41
N ALA A 243 -0.83 8.52 26.82
CA ALA A 243 -1.44 7.40 27.56
C ALA A 243 -0.42 6.33 27.99
N GLY A 244 0.74 6.23 27.34
CA GLY A 244 1.79 5.23 27.60
C GLY A 244 1.57 3.88 26.95
N THR A 245 0.43 3.67 26.34
CA THR A 245 0.02 2.40 25.76
C THR A 245 -0.66 2.59 24.41
N TYR A 246 -0.73 1.51 23.63
CA TYR A 246 -1.56 1.40 22.43
C TYR A 246 -2.77 0.48 22.65
N ARG A 247 -2.87 -0.22 23.79
CA ARG A 247 -3.90 -1.23 24.05
C ARG A 247 -5.26 -0.58 24.29
N PHE A 248 -6.29 -1.07 23.61
CA PHE A 248 -7.63 -0.51 23.71
C PHE A 248 -8.27 -0.68 25.09
N ASP A 249 -7.94 -1.75 25.82
CA ASP A 249 -8.42 -2.02 27.17
C ASP A 249 -7.83 -1.07 28.23
N GLU A 250 -6.72 -0.45 27.95
CA GLU A 250 -6.04 0.54 28.80
C GLU A 250 -6.34 2.00 28.37
N LEU A 251 -7.01 2.20 27.21
CA LEU A 251 -7.38 3.49 26.66
C LEU A 251 -8.84 3.83 26.95
N GLY A 252 -9.24 5.08 26.79
CA GLY A 252 -10.62 5.54 26.88
C GLY A 252 -10.72 7.01 27.32
N GLY A 253 -11.73 7.73 26.83
CA GLY A 253 -12.08 9.07 27.28
C GLY A 253 -11.06 10.17 26.99
N LEU A 254 -10.04 9.93 26.15
CA LEU A 254 -8.97 10.89 25.89
C LEU A 254 -9.45 12.20 25.27
N ALA A 255 -10.60 12.22 24.58
CA ALA A 255 -11.12 13.44 23.93
C ALA A 255 -11.35 14.59 24.90
N LYS A 256 -11.70 14.31 26.16
CA LYS A 256 -11.92 15.34 27.19
C LYS A 256 -10.64 16.11 27.53
N HIS A 257 -9.52 15.45 27.42
CA HIS A 257 -8.21 15.96 27.83
C HIS A 257 -7.31 16.40 26.67
N THR A 258 -7.53 15.83 25.48
CA THR A 258 -6.76 16.08 24.27
C THR A 258 -7.68 16.31 23.06
N PRO A 259 -8.50 17.39 23.05
CA PRO A 259 -9.52 17.59 22.01
C PRO A 259 -8.94 17.79 20.61
N ILE A 260 -7.77 18.42 20.48
CA ILE A 260 -7.13 18.63 19.17
C ILE A 260 -6.61 17.31 18.63
N LEU A 261 -5.96 16.48 19.48
CA LEU A 261 -5.53 15.13 19.09
C LEU A 261 -6.73 14.28 18.66
N ALA A 262 -7.83 14.33 19.41
CA ALA A 262 -9.05 13.60 19.10
C ALA A 262 -9.64 14.04 17.74
N GLY A 263 -9.79 15.34 17.51
CA GLY A 263 -10.29 15.90 16.24
C GLY A 263 -9.41 15.51 15.05
N CYS A 264 -8.09 15.64 15.19
CA CYS A 264 -7.14 15.24 14.15
C CYS A 264 -7.16 13.74 13.89
N PHE A 265 -7.28 12.90 14.93
CA PHE A 265 -7.35 11.45 14.77
C PHE A 265 -8.64 11.02 14.08
N VAL A 266 -9.78 11.63 14.44
CA VAL A 266 -11.05 11.41 13.74
C VAL A 266 -10.92 11.80 12.27
N ALA A 267 -10.35 12.97 11.96
CA ALA A 267 -10.15 13.42 10.58
C ALA A 267 -9.23 12.46 9.79
N ALA A 268 -8.11 12.01 10.38
CA ALA A 268 -7.22 11.04 9.75
C ALA A 268 -7.89 9.68 9.52
N THR A 269 -8.74 9.27 10.46
CA THR A 269 -9.55 8.05 10.35
C THR A 269 -10.56 8.18 9.22
N MET A 270 -11.28 9.30 9.13
CA MET A 270 -12.22 9.56 8.03
C MET A 270 -11.52 9.63 6.68
N ALA A 271 -10.31 10.22 6.63
CA ALA A 271 -9.48 10.21 5.44
C ALA A 271 -9.12 8.78 5.01
N SER A 272 -8.75 7.91 5.96
CA SER A 272 -8.37 6.51 5.68
C SER A 272 -9.56 5.65 5.23
N VAL A 273 -10.76 5.91 5.76
CA VAL A 273 -12.01 5.19 5.39
C VAL A 273 -12.53 5.61 4.02
N GLY A 274 -11.99 6.69 3.44
CA GLY A 274 -12.46 7.19 2.14
C GLY A 274 -13.72 8.06 2.26
N LEU A 275 -13.81 8.94 3.29
CA LEU A 275 -14.88 9.92 3.36
C LEU A 275 -14.76 10.94 2.21
N PRO A 276 -15.88 11.29 1.51
CA PRO A 276 -15.86 12.36 0.51
C PRO A 276 -15.23 13.65 1.04
N GLY A 277 -14.35 14.26 0.25
CA GLY A 277 -13.52 15.41 0.64
C GLY A 277 -12.07 15.05 0.94
N PHE A 278 -11.76 13.80 1.27
CA PHE A 278 -10.38 13.29 1.40
C PHE A 278 -9.94 12.49 0.17
N GLY A 279 -8.62 12.40 -0.02
CA GLY A 279 -8.06 11.76 -1.21
C GLY A 279 -8.46 10.30 -1.38
N ASN A 280 -8.48 9.48 -0.32
CA ASN A 280 -8.79 8.05 -0.44
C ASN A 280 -10.13 7.77 -1.13
N PHE A 281 -11.12 8.64 -0.95
CA PHE A 281 -12.44 8.51 -1.59
C PHE A 281 -12.34 8.33 -3.11
N TRP A 282 -11.58 9.19 -3.78
CA TRP A 282 -11.47 9.14 -5.24
C TRP A 282 -10.79 7.87 -5.75
N GLY A 283 -9.76 7.41 -5.02
CA GLY A 283 -9.09 6.16 -5.35
C GLY A 283 -10.01 4.95 -5.16
N GLU A 284 -10.67 4.84 -4.02
CA GLU A 284 -11.55 3.70 -3.71
C GLU A 284 -12.77 3.64 -4.61
N ILE A 285 -13.47 4.76 -4.80
CA ILE A 285 -14.64 4.82 -5.69
C ILE A 285 -14.24 4.59 -7.16
N GLY A 286 -13.08 5.11 -7.58
CA GLY A 286 -12.58 4.91 -8.94
C GLY A 286 -12.26 3.44 -9.22
N ILE A 287 -11.61 2.74 -8.27
CA ILE A 287 -11.36 1.30 -8.37
C ILE A 287 -12.68 0.54 -8.42
N PHE A 288 -13.63 0.84 -7.52
CA PHE A 288 -14.95 0.21 -7.52
C PHE A 288 -15.67 0.38 -8.86
N LEU A 289 -15.70 1.60 -9.40
CA LEU A 289 -16.34 1.89 -10.70
C LEU A 289 -15.62 1.21 -11.87
N SER A 290 -14.30 1.02 -11.78
CA SER A 290 -13.52 0.33 -12.81
C SER A 290 -13.86 -1.16 -12.94
N LEU A 291 -14.44 -1.75 -11.89
CA LEU A 291 -14.92 -3.14 -11.86
C LEU A 291 -16.30 -3.32 -12.52
N LYS A 292 -16.88 -2.27 -13.10
CA LYS A 292 -18.14 -2.37 -13.85
C LYS A 292 -18.01 -3.41 -14.96
N GLY A 293 -18.91 -4.40 -14.96
CA GLY A 293 -18.88 -5.54 -15.89
C GLY A 293 -18.18 -6.78 -15.36
N GLU A 294 -17.57 -6.71 -14.16
CA GLU A 294 -17.17 -7.88 -13.40
C GLU A 294 -18.35 -8.54 -12.69
N SER A 295 -18.12 -9.74 -12.14
CA SER A 295 -19.15 -10.43 -11.38
C SER A 295 -19.66 -9.58 -10.22
N LEU A 296 -20.96 -9.64 -9.96
CA LEU A 296 -21.58 -8.92 -8.85
C LEU A 296 -20.93 -9.26 -7.50
N TRP A 297 -20.47 -10.51 -7.34
CA TRP A 297 -19.76 -10.96 -6.15
C TRP A 297 -18.44 -10.20 -5.93
N LEU A 298 -17.66 -10.01 -6.98
CA LEU A 298 -16.41 -9.25 -6.88
C LEU A 298 -16.69 -7.77 -6.53
N GLN A 299 -17.69 -7.17 -7.16
CA GLN A 299 -18.08 -5.80 -6.85
C GLN A 299 -18.59 -5.67 -5.41
N ALA A 300 -19.46 -6.58 -4.95
CA ALA A 300 -19.95 -6.60 -3.57
C ALA A 300 -18.83 -6.81 -2.55
N LEU A 301 -17.87 -7.69 -2.86
CA LEU A 301 -16.72 -7.95 -2.01
C LEU A 301 -15.83 -6.72 -1.89
N VAL A 302 -15.56 -6.00 -2.99
CA VAL A 302 -14.79 -4.75 -2.94
C VAL A 302 -15.57 -3.66 -2.19
N ALA A 303 -16.88 -3.53 -2.41
CA ALA A 303 -17.71 -2.60 -1.64
C ALA A 303 -17.70 -2.91 -0.13
N SER A 304 -17.61 -4.19 0.27
CA SER A 304 -17.54 -4.57 1.68
C SER A 304 -16.27 -4.06 2.39
N THR A 305 -15.20 -3.74 1.64
CA THR A 305 -13.97 -3.17 2.24
C THR A 305 -14.23 -1.85 2.94
N VAL A 306 -15.06 -0.99 2.35
CA VAL A 306 -15.42 0.31 2.92
C VAL A 306 -16.17 0.10 4.24
N VAL A 307 -17.11 -0.86 4.27
CA VAL A 307 -17.86 -1.19 5.50
C VAL A 307 -16.94 -1.75 6.58
N ILE A 308 -16.07 -2.70 6.22
CA ILE A 308 -15.10 -3.31 7.15
C ILE A 308 -14.14 -2.24 7.68
N SER A 309 -13.63 -1.37 6.81
CA SER A 309 -12.72 -0.30 7.20
C SER A 309 -13.40 0.72 8.13
N ALA A 310 -14.65 1.07 7.87
CA ALA A 310 -15.43 1.93 8.76
C ALA A 310 -15.63 1.30 10.15
N VAL A 311 -15.97 0.02 10.21
CA VAL A 311 -16.21 -0.67 11.48
C VAL A 311 -14.97 -0.69 12.37
N TYR A 312 -13.81 -1.16 11.87
CA TYR A 312 -12.61 -1.23 12.71
C TYR A 312 -12.06 0.17 13.05
N SER A 313 -12.19 1.12 12.15
CA SER A 313 -11.71 2.49 12.34
C SER A 313 -12.56 3.26 13.37
N LEU A 314 -13.89 3.21 13.24
CA LEU A 314 -14.80 3.84 14.22
C LEU A 314 -14.68 3.19 15.59
N ARG A 315 -14.48 1.86 15.65
CA ARG A 315 -14.20 1.17 16.90
C ARG A 315 -12.91 1.69 17.56
N ALA A 316 -11.85 1.92 16.78
CA ALA A 316 -10.60 2.48 17.29
C ALA A 316 -10.83 3.88 17.87
N VAL A 317 -11.53 4.74 17.14
CA VAL A 317 -11.91 6.09 17.61
C VAL A 317 -12.72 6.02 18.91
N ALA A 318 -13.72 5.16 18.96
CA ALA A 318 -14.57 4.98 20.15
C ALA A 318 -13.76 4.53 21.37
N ASN A 319 -12.92 3.51 21.21
CA ASN A 319 -12.14 2.94 22.31
C ASN A 319 -11.05 3.88 22.83
N VAL A 320 -10.48 4.74 21.98
CA VAL A 320 -9.38 5.62 22.38
C VAL A 320 -9.91 6.94 22.97
N PHE A 321 -10.88 7.55 22.32
CA PHE A 321 -11.27 8.93 22.59
C PHE A 321 -12.57 9.09 23.34
N PHE A 322 -13.46 8.10 23.24
CA PHE A 322 -14.78 8.16 23.85
C PHE A 322 -14.96 7.11 24.95
N GLY A 323 -16.09 7.17 25.64
CA GLY A 323 -16.39 6.28 26.77
C GLY A 323 -15.76 6.74 28.10
N PRO A 324 -15.80 5.87 29.13
CA PRO A 324 -15.21 6.17 30.42
C PRO A 324 -13.68 6.24 30.31
N VAL A 325 -13.08 7.14 31.11
CA VAL A 325 -11.62 7.20 31.24
C VAL A 325 -11.15 5.93 31.97
N SER A 326 -10.14 5.24 31.43
CA SER A 326 -9.60 4.05 32.08
C SER A 326 -8.92 4.40 33.42
N LYS A 327 -8.77 3.41 34.31
CA LYS A 327 -8.08 3.60 35.58
C LYS A 327 -6.62 4.00 35.37
N GLU A 328 -5.97 3.37 34.44
CA GLU A 328 -4.56 3.62 34.05
C GLU A 328 -4.36 5.07 33.60
N ILE A 329 -5.28 5.58 32.82
CA ILE A 329 -5.27 6.98 32.37
C ILE A 329 -5.56 7.91 33.54
N THR A 330 -6.54 7.60 34.39
CA THR A 330 -6.88 8.42 35.57
C THR A 330 -5.68 8.55 36.52
N GLU A 331 -4.97 7.45 36.80
CA GLU A 331 -3.78 7.45 37.65
C GLU A 331 -2.67 8.30 37.03
N ARG A 332 -2.44 8.19 35.73
CA ARG A 332 -1.46 9.02 35.03
C ARG A 332 -1.80 10.51 35.06
N PHE A 333 -3.08 10.87 34.94
CA PHE A 333 -3.53 12.26 35.04
C PHE A 333 -3.32 12.89 36.41
N SER A 334 -3.37 12.10 37.46
CA SER A 334 -3.12 12.62 38.82
C SER A 334 -1.66 13.05 39.02
N PHE A 335 -0.71 12.57 38.19
CA PHE A 335 0.70 12.93 38.30
C PHE A 335 1.15 14.09 37.37
N ALA A 336 0.49 14.29 36.22
CA ALA A 336 0.79 15.39 35.33
C ALA A 336 -0.38 15.69 34.38
N PRO A 337 -0.77 16.97 34.20
CA PRO A 337 -1.80 17.32 33.22
C PRO A 337 -1.32 17.00 31.79
N PHE A 338 -2.16 16.34 30.99
CA PHE A 338 -1.83 16.06 29.61
C PHE A 338 -1.75 17.34 28.79
N LYS A 339 -0.64 17.51 28.11
CA LYS A 339 -0.54 18.50 27.02
C LYS A 339 -1.16 17.88 25.77
N ASP A 340 -2.05 18.60 25.11
CA ASP A 340 -2.56 18.23 23.79
C ASP A 340 -1.40 18.25 22.76
N LEU A 341 -1.65 18.04 21.46
CA LEU A 341 -0.63 18.00 20.43
C LEU A 341 0.36 19.18 20.55
N SER A 342 1.65 18.87 20.51
CA SER A 342 2.71 19.87 20.44
C SER A 342 2.67 20.65 19.12
N GLY A 343 3.35 21.78 19.03
CA GLY A 343 3.42 22.59 17.80
C GLY A 343 3.92 21.78 16.60
N ALA A 344 4.97 20.98 16.78
CA ALA A 344 5.53 20.14 15.72
C ALA A 344 4.56 19.02 15.29
N GLU A 345 3.91 18.34 16.24
CA GLU A 345 2.88 17.32 15.94
C GLU A 345 1.70 17.93 15.19
N ARG A 346 1.23 19.12 15.59
CA ARG A 346 0.15 19.85 14.89
C ARG A 346 0.55 20.19 13.47
N LEU A 347 1.72 20.78 13.27
CA LEU A 347 2.20 21.16 11.95
C LEU A 347 2.27 19.95 11.01
N ALA A 348 2.91 18.86 11.45
CA ALA A 348 3.01 17.65 10.65
C ALA A 348 1.63 17.05 10.34
N THR A 349 0.73 17.01 11.31
CA THR A 349 -0.64 16.51 11.12
C THR A 349 -1.42 17.37 10.13
N PHE A 350 -1.38 18.69 10.27
CA PHE A 350 -2.09 19.60 9.36
C PHE A 350 -1.53 19.59 7.95
N ILE A 351 -0.23 19.39 7.75
CA ILE A 351 0.36 19.20 6.42
C ILE A 351 -0.20 17.92 5.78
N LEU A 352 -0.19 16.80 6.50
CA LEU A 352 -0.67 15.52 5.97
C LEU A 352 -2.18 15.50 5.67
N LEU A 353 -2.99 16.01 6.61
CA LEU A 353 -4.45 16.10 6.42
C LEU A 353 -4.80 17.18 5.38
N GLY A 354 -4.13 18.31 5.40
CA GLY A 354 -4.32 19.39 4.41
C GLY A 354 -3.98 18.92 3.00
N ALA A 355 -2.89 18.17 2.82
CA ALA A 355 -2.57 17.57 1.53
C ALA A 355 -3.63 16.54 1.10
N SER A 356 -4.13 15.69 2.02
CA SER A 356 -5.20 14.75 1.73
C SER A 356 -6.51 15.44 1.33
N LEU A 357 -6.86 16.54 2.00
CA LEU A 357 -8.02 17.37 1.62
C LEU A 357 -7.79 18.06 0.27
N ALA A 358 -6.60 18.63 0.04
CA ALA A 358 -6.28 19.29 -1.22
C ALA A 358 -6.48 18.38 -2.43
N ILE A 359 -5.96 17.15 -2.39
CA ILE A 359 -6.18 16.18 -3.46
C ILE A 359 -7.61 15.62 -3.47
N GLY A 360 -8.31 15.63 -2.33
CA GLY A 360 -9.70 15.25 -2.23
C GLY A 360 -10.65 16.23 -2.91
N PHE A 361 -10.41 17.54 -2.78
CA PHE A 361 -11.17 18.59 -3.45
C PHE A 361 -10.69 18.87 -4.89
N ALA A 362 -9.42 18.61 -5.17
CA ALA A 362 -8.81 18.86 -6.47
C ALA A 362 -8.09 17.59 -7.00
N PRO A 363 -8.82 16.50 -7.32
CA PRO A 363 -8.21 15.24 -7.76
C PRO A 363 -7.39 15.39 -9.04
N HIS A 364 -7.67 16.39 -9.86
CA HIS A 364 -6.92 16.69 -11.07
C HIS A 364 -5.44 17.03 -10.82
N LEU A 365 -5.06 17.40 -9.59
CA LEU A 365 -3.66 17.63 -9.22
C LEU A 365 -2.81 16.36 -9.40
N ILE A 366 -3.41 15.19 -9.29
CA ILE A 366 -2.75 13.89 -9.50
C ILE A 366 -3.17 13.30 -10.85
N THR A 367 -4.47 13.20 -11.13
CA THR A 367 -4.99 12.45 -12.28
C THR A 367 -4.53 13.02 -13.63
N ARG A 368 -4.23 14.31 -13.73
CA ARG A 368 -3.64 14.91 -14.95
C ARG A 368 -2.27 14.33 -15.31
N HIS A 369 -1.53 13.79 -14.33
CA HIS A 369 -0.21 13.21 -14.54
C HIS A 369 -0.26 11.69 -14.70
N THR A 370 -1.27 11.02 -14.15
CA THR A 370 -1.38 9.56 -14.14
C THR A 370 -2.27 9.01 -15.24
N ASN A 371 -3.19 9.84 -15.78
CA ASN A 371 -4.19 9.38 -16.74
C ASN A 371 -3.57 8.97 -18.09
N GLU A 372 -2.58 9.70 -18.60
CA GLU A 372 -1.91 9.37 -19.86
C GLU A 372 -1.18 8.02 -19.75
N ASP A 373 -0.43 7.82 -18.68
CA ASP A 373 0.30 6.56 -18.42
C ASP A 373 -0.68 5.38 -18.26
N ALA A 374 -1.78 5.60 -17.52
CA ALA A 374 -2.83 4.60 -17.34
C ALA A 374 -3.52 4.22 -18.67
N GLN A 375 -3.77 5.20 -19.55
CA GLN A 375 -4.31 4.95 -20.89
C GLN A 375 -3.31 4.20 -21.77
N GLY A 376 -2.03 4.54 -21.70
CA GLY A 376 -0.96 3.84 -22.39
C GLY A 376 -0.92 2.36 -22.04
N LEU A 377 -0.88 2.04 -20.73
CA LEU A 377 -0.85 0.65 -20.26
C LEU A 377 -2.14 -0.11 -20.61
N ALA A 378 -3.30 0.52 -20.49
CA ALA A 378 -4.58 -0.08 -20.86
C ALA A 378 -4.67 -0.41 -22.36
N LYS A 379 -4.13 0.44 -23.22
CA LYS A 379 -4.03 0.19 -24.67
C LYS A 379 -3.15 -1.02 -24.98
N LEU A 380 -2.01 -1.13 -24.32
CA LEU A 380 -1.10 -2.28 -24.45
C LEU A 380 -1.77 -3.59 -24.05
N SER A 381 -2.48 -3.60 -22.92
CA SER A 381 -3.21 -4.78 -22.47
C SER A 381 -4.24 -5.27 -23.50
N LYS A 382 -4.96 -4.35 -24.16
CA LYS A 382 -5.92 -4.68 -25.22
C LYS A 382 -5.25 -5.28 -26.46
N LEU A 383 -4.08 -4.74 -26.85
CA LEU A 383 -3.30 -5.28 -27.98
C LEU A 383 -2.80 -6.69 -27.69
N THR A 384 -2.35 -6.96 -26.49
CA THR A 384 -1.93 -8.30 -26.06
C THR A 384 -3.08 -9.30 -26.07
N GLN A 385 -4.30 -8.90 -25.69
CA GLN A 385 -5.50 -9.73 -25.80
C GLN A 385 -5.83 -10.08 -27.27
N ALA A 386 -5.77 -9.10 -28.16
CA ALA A 386 -6.09 -9.30 -29.57
C ALA A 386 -5.12 -10.27 -30.27
N ASN A 387 -3.85 -10.31 -29.82
CA ASN A 387 -2.81 -11.15 -30.39
C ASN A 387 -2.67 -12.52 -29.71
N SER A 388 -3.39 -12.79 -28.60
CA SER A 388 -3.39 -14.12 -28.00
C SER A 388 -4.21 -15.10 -28.87
N PRO A 389 -3.69 -16.31 -29.21
CA PRO A 389 -4.47 -17.28 -29.98
C PRO A 389 -5.75 -17.57 -29.21
N GLN A 390 -6.89 -17.19 -29.80
CA GLN A 390 -8.21 -17.55 -29.30
C GLN A 390 -8.26 -19.07 -29.21
N SER A 391 -8.50 -19.61 -28.03
CA SER A 391 -8.94 -20.98 -27.90
C SER A 391 -10.16 -21.13 -28.80
N THR A 392 -9.99 -21.81 -29.92
CA THR A 392 -11.10 -22.20 -30.81
C THR A 392 -12.23 -22.74 -29.95
N PRO A 393 -13.47 -22.23 -30.09
CA PRO A 393 -14.60 -22.82 -29.40
C PRO A 393 -14.69 -24.27 -29.87
N SER A 394 -14.55 -25.20 -28.94
CA SER A 394 -14.82 -26.61 -29.19
C SER A 394 -16.29 -26.69 -29.60
N VAL A 395 -16.51 -26.88 -30.88
CA VAL A 395 -17.80 -27.34 -31.43
C VAL A 395 -18.10 -28.70 -30.77
N ARG A 396 -19.00 -28.69 -29.82
CA ARG A 396 -19.89 -29.80 -29.50
C ARG A 396 -21.21 -29.25 -28.93
#